data_c9df5e30d8719088f61b61aaae62ebdf
#
_entry.id   c9df5e30d8719088f61b61aaae62ebdf
#
_cell.length_a   1.000
_cell.length_b   1.000
_cell.length_c   1.000
_cell.angle_alpha   90.00
_cell.angle_beta   90.00
_cell.angle_gamma   90.00
#
_symmetry.space_group_name_H-M   'P 1'
#
loop_
_entity.id
_entity.type
_entity.pdbx_description
1 polymer ?
#
loop_
_entity_poly.entity_id
_entity_poly.type
_entity_poly.pdbx_seq_one_letter_code
_entity_poly.pdbx_strand_id
1 'polypeptide(L)'
;MLITDYTQSSKNPLLPEAFQFLKRKDIFAINYEHQQIGICNESEGFQLYTFEKELLWEIDKPICSALLVIEQQQIWLVQRHDAKHITVWVYDLQGNALASMSMDDEIYDADIELKALPDNKVVITFYGGQDGCMSYLLSFENEKLKVAKQLPNDVDFCCMLNEKEAVFTNFYEAELYVMSYPSLKTLKKHQFSEDLGIVAQPFKGNKILITDMYCNRHYIFDVSVLTVEEEIIFKGFEPYQDEEFLISDIDELYYHNGQLIGSYMEIDSERNALFHWLISKEI
;
A
#
# COMPACT_ATOMS: atom_id res chain seq x y z
N MET A 1 -20.81 12.62 8.62
CA MET A 1 -20.37 11.52 9.51
C MET A 1 -21.02 10.23 9.02
N LEU A 2 -20.22 9.29 8.55
CA LEU A 2 -20.65 7.96 8.12
C LEU A 2 -20.49 6.99 9.30
N ILE A 3 -21.61 6.67 9.96
CA ILE A 3 -21.62 5.67 11.02
C ILE A 3 -21.98 4.34 10.39
N THR A 4 -21.05 3.38 10.43
CA THR A 4 -21.25 2.06 9.82
C THR A 4 -21.35 0.95 10.86
N ASP A 5 -22.34 0.06 10.71
CA ASP A 5 -22.32 -1.23 11.41
C ASP A 5 -21.24 -2.12 10.79
N TYR A 6 -20.67 -3.00 11.56
CA TYR A 6 -19.58 -3.90 11.11
C TYR A 6 -19.74 -5.32 11.65
N THR A 7 -19.01 -6.23 11.05
CA THR A 7 -18.71 -7.56 11.60
C THR A 7 -17.22 -7.65 11.90
N GLN A 8 -16.90 -8.33 13.00
CA GLN A 8 -15.50 -8.59 13.37
C GLN A 8 -15.04 -9.93 12.80
N SER A 9 -13.80 -9.99 12.33
CA SER A 9 -13.18 -11.20 11.81
C SER A 9 -11.75 -11.33 12.31
N SER A 10 -11.32 -12.53 12.66
CA SER A 10 -9.92 -12.88 12.88
C SER A 10 -9.21 -13.29 11.57
N LYS A 11 -9.96 -13.48 10.49
CA LYS A 11 -9.42 -13.75 9.15
C LYS A 11 -9.24 -12.43 8.42
N ASN A 12 -8.12 -12.28 7.72
CA ASN A 12 -7.87 -11.14 6.86
C ASN A 12 -8.78 -11.19 5.62
N PRO A 13 -9.77 -10.28 5.48
CA PRO A 13 -10.70 -10.30 4.35
C PRO A 13 -10.04 -9.94 3.01
N LEU A 14 -8.83 -9.41 3.03
CA LEU A 14 -8.03 -9.09 1.86
C LEU A 14 -7.20 -10.28 1.37
N LEU A 15 -7.18 -11.42 2.11
CA LEU A 15 -6.46 -12.62 1.70
C LEU A 15 -7.41 -13.71 1.19
N PRO A 16 -7.03 -14.44 0.14
CA PRO A 16 -7.75 -15.65 -0.26
C PRO A 16 -7.79 -16.67 0.89
N GLU A 17 -8.85 -17.47 0.96
CA GLU A 17 -9.03 -18.44 2.06
C GLU A 17 -7.84 -19.40 2.23
N ALA A 18 -7.23 -19.81 1.14
CA ALA A 18 -6.07 -20.71 1.15
C ALA A 18 -4.79 -20.06 1.74
N PHE A 19 -4.76 -18.73 1.88
CA PHE A 19 -3.60 -17.95 2.32
C PHE A 19 -3.80 -17.25 3.67
N GLN A 20 -4.84 -17.62 4.41
CA GLN A 20 -5.12 -17.05 5.75
C GLN A 20 -4.04 -17.35 6.80
N PHE A 21 -3.05 -18.18 6.47
CA PHE A 21 -1.88 -18.42 7.32
C PHE A 21 -0.85 -17.30 7.26
N LEU A 22 -0.90 -16.43 6.24
CA LEU A 22 -0.03 -15.26 6.14
C LEU A 22 -0.34 -14.27 7.26
N LYS A 23 0.73 -13.77 7.87
CA LYS A 23 0.65 -12.79 8.94
C LYS A 23 0.76 -11.38 8.37
N ARG A 24 0.34 -10.38 9.14
CA ARG A 24 0.45 -8.96 8.76
C ARG A 24 1.86 -8.53 8.33
N LYS A 25 2.90 -9.12 8.95
CA LYS A 25 4.31 -8.82 8.63
C LYS A 25 4.83 -9.50 7.38
N ASP A 26 4.11 -10.48 6.84
CA ASP A 26 4.54 -11.18 5.65
C ASP A 26 4.30 -10.27 4.43
N ILE A 27 5.29 -10.18 3.56
CA ILE A 27 5.23 -9.33 2.38
C ILE A 27 4.61 -10.13 1.24
N PHE A 28 3.53 -9.61 0.68
CA PHE A 28 2.82 -10.25 -0.43
C PHE A 28 2.22 -9.23 -1.38
N ALA A 29 1.98 -9.63 -2.61
CA ALA A 29 1.27 -8.87 -3.63
C ALA A 29 0.09 -9.69 -4.15
N ILE A 30 -1.09 -9.07 -4.29
CA ILE A 30 -2.32 -9.73 -4.75
C ILE A 30 -2.83 -9.09 -6.03
N ASN A 31 -3.22 -9.94 -6.98
CA ASN A 31 -4.06 -9.54 -8.10
C ASN A 31 -5.37 -10.34 -8.05
N TYR A 32 -6.46 -9.65 -7.66
CA TYR A 32 -7.77 -10.29 -7.50
C TYR A 32 -8.42 -10.65 -8.84
N GLU A 33 -8.19 -9.89 -9.89
CA GLU A 33 -8.77 -10.12 -11.20
C GLU A 33 -8.26 -11.42 -11.81
N HIS A 34 -6.96 -11.69 -11.68
CA HIS A 34 -6.32 -12.90 -12.17
C HIS A 34 -6.18 -14.01 -11.12
N GLN A 35 -6.71 -13.78 -9.90
CA GLN A 35 -6.68 -14.72 -8.79
C GLN A 35 -5.26 -15.26 -8.51
N GLN A 36 -4.31 -14.33 -8.40
CA GLN A 36 -2.90 -14.64 -8.15
C GLN A 36 -2.39 -13.90 -6.91
N ILE A 37 -1.49 -14.56 -6.20
CA ILE A 37 -0.78 -14.01 -5.05
C ILE A 37 0.70 -14.32 -5.15
N GLY A 38 1.53 -13.28 -5.03
CA GLY A 38 2.97 -13.39 -4.89
C GLY A 38 3.38 -13.24 -3.44
N ILE A 39 4.15 -14.17 -2.91
CA ILE A 39 4.67 -14.14 -1.55
C ILE A 39 6.15 -13.87 -1.60
N CYS A 40 6.60 -12.84 -0.88
CA CYS A 40 8.00 -12.49 -0.74
C CYS A 40 8.56 -13.04 0.56
N ASN A 41 9.72 -13.64 0.49
CA ASN A 41 10.48 -14.06 1.64
C ASN A 41 11.96 -13.71 1.41
N GLU A 42 12.54 -12.93 2.32
CA GLU A 42 13.94 -12.51 2.21
C GLU A 42 14.93 -13.69 2.25
N SER A 43 14.54 -14.82 2.85
CA SER A 43 15.36 -16.02 2.93
C SER A 43 15.04 -17.08 1.86
N GLU A 44 13.80 -17.13 1.37
CA GLU A 44 13.30 -18.16 0.44
C GLU A 44 12.97 -17.61 -0.95
N GLY A 45 13.02 -16.27 -1.11
CA GLY A 45 12.79 -15.62 -2.39
C GLY A 45 11.33 -15.24 -2.65
N PHE A 46 10.90 -15.30 -3.90
CA PHE A 46 9.55 -14.96 -4.32
C PHE A 46 8.87 -16.18 -4.94
N GLN A 47 7.61 -16.40 -4.57
CA GLN A 47 6.76 -17.47 -5.08
C GLN A 47 5.43 -16.91 -5.56
N LEU A 48 5.07 -17.20 -6.81
CA LEU A 48 3.78 -16.83 -7.39
C LEU A 48 2.84 -18.02 -7.37
N TYR A 49 1.64 -17.84 -6.82
CA TYR A 49 0.60 -18.85 -6.72
C TYR A 49 -0.71 -18.40 -7.36
N THR A 50 -1.55 -19.37 -7.76
CA THR A 50 -3.00 -19.15 -7.88
C THR A 50 -3.65 -19.05 -6.50
N PHE A 51 -4.90 -18.56 -6.42
CA PHE A 51 -5.67 -18.55 -5.15
C PHE A 51 -5.94 -19.96 -4.60
N GLU A 52 -5.86 -21.01 -5.42
CA GLU A 52 -5.98 -22.41 -5.05
C GLU A 52 -4.67 -23.04 -4.57
N LYS A 53 -3.61 -22.25 -4.35
CA LYS A 53 -2.26 -22.70 -3.96
C LYS A 53 -1.50 -23.49 -5.03
N GLU A 54 -1.84 -23.37 -6.29
CA GLU A 54 -0.99 -23.88 -7.35
C GLU A 54 0.21 -22.97 -7.54
N LEU A 55 1.44 -23.49 -7.36
CA LEU A 55 2.68 -22.75 -7.62
C LEU A 55 2.85 -22.58 -9.13
N LEU A 56 2.92 -21.32 -9.58
CA LEU A 56 3.12 -20.99 -10.99
C LEU A 56 4.61 -20.92 -11.33
N TRP A 57 5.38 -20.21 -10.52
CA TRP A 57 6.85 -20.17 -10.59
C TRP A 57 7.44 -19.56 -9.33
N GLU A 58 8.77 -19.70 -9.17
CA GLU A 58 9.52 -19.18 -8.03
C GLU A 58 10.89 -18.66 -8.44
N ILE A 59 11.47 -17.83 -7.60
CA ILE A 59 12.81 -17.31 -7.74
C ILE A 59 13.51 -17.29 -6.38
N ASP A 60 14.66 -17.93 -6.31
CA ASP A 60 15.51 -18.00 -5.10
C ASP A 60 16.43 -16.77 -5.04
N LYS A 61 15.88 -15.65 -4.59
CA LYS A 61 16.60 -14.39 -4.34
C LYS A 61 15.91 -13.65 -3.18
N PRO A 62 16.64 -12.96 -2.31
CA PRO A 62 16.06 -12.19 -1.22
C PRO A 62 15.19 -11.03 -1.77
N ILE A 63 13.89 -11.22 -1.80
CA ILE A 63 12.91 -10.26 -2.31
C ILE A 63 12.23 -9.58 -1.14
N CYS A 64 12.33 -8.25 -1.08
CA CYS A 64 11.74 -7.41 -0.04
C CYS A 64 10.48 -6.66 -0.47
N SER A 65 10.13 -6.65 -1.76
CA SER A 65 8.89 -6.05 -2.27
C SER A 65 8.51 -6.65 -3.61
N ALA A 66 7.20 -6.75 -3.88
CA ALA A 66 6.67 -7.25 -5.14
C ALA A 66 5.43 -6.47 -5.59
N LEU A 67 5.21 -6.41 -6.90
CA LEU A 67 4.02 -5.85 -7.51
C LEU A 67 3.61 -6.68 -8.73
N LEU A 68 2.34 -7.12 -8.74
CA LEU A 68 1.75 -7.88 -9.84
C LEU A 68 0.98 -6.95 -10.78
N VAL A 69 1.53 -6.67 -11.96
CA VAL A 69 0.91 -5.83 -12.99
C VAL A 69 0.51 -6.75 -14.16
N ILE A 70 -0.45 -7.61 -13.88
CA ILE A 70 -0.83 -8.73 -14.75
C ILE A 70 -1.37 -8.23 -16.11
N GLU A 71 -2.12 -7.12 -16.12
CA GLU A 71 -2.68 -6.51 -17.34
C GLU A 71 -1.57 -6.07 -18.31
N GLN A 72 -0.39 -5.78 -17.78
CA GLN A 72 0.81 -5.44 -18.56
C GLN A 72 1.74 -6.64 -18.75
N GLN A 73 1.32 -7.84 -18.29
CA GLN A 73 2.11 -9.08 -18.29
C GLN A 73 3.46 -8.92 -17.59
N GLN A 74 3.49 -8.19 -16.47
CA GLN A 74 4.70 -7.88 -15.75
C GLN A 74 4.56 -8.20 -14.26
N ILE A 75 5.67 -8.63 -13.68
CA ILE A 75 5.86 -8.76 -12.24
C ILE A 75 7.12 -8.00 -11.87
N TRP A 76 6.98 -7.04 -10.98
CA TRP A 76 8.07 -6.22 -10.50
C TRP A 76 8.50 -6.73 -9.14
N LEU A 77 9.80 -6.98 -8.97
CA LEU A 77 10.39 -7.48 -7.74
C LEU A 77 11.54 -6.58 -7.30
N VAL A 78 11.67 -6.34 -6.01
CA VAL A 78 12.82 -5.65 -5.42
C VAL A 78 13.65 -6.65 -4.65
N GLN A 79 14.86 -6.87 -5.10
CA GLN A 79 15.88 -7.66 -4.42
C GLN A 79 16.73 -6.74 -3.55
N ARG A 80 16.84 -7.03 -2.25
CA ARG A 80 17.75 -6.36 -1.35
C ARG A 80 19.07 -7.12 -1.27
N HIS A 81 20.19 -6.43 -1.42
CA HIS A 81 21.53 -6.99 -1.27
C HIS A 81 22.13 -6.70 0.09
N ASP A 82 21.92 -5.49 0.56
CA ASP A 82 22.30 -4.99 1.88
C ASP A 82 21.43 -3.75 2.24
N ALA A 83 21.71 -3.09 3.35
CA ALA A 83 20.95 -1.94 3.83
C ALA A 83 20.92 -0.75 2.84
N LYS A 84 21.77 -0.73 1.83
CA LYS A 84 21.89 0.37 0.86
C LYS A 84 21.59 -0.05 -0.57
N HIS A 85 21.94 -1.26 -0.98
CA HIS A 85 21.91 -1.64 -2.38
C HIS A 85 20.73 -2.56 -2.67
N ILE A 86 19.94 -2.18 -3.67
CA ILE A 86 18.84 -2.98 -4.19
C ILE A 86 18.98 -3.18 -5.70
N THR A 87 18.26 -4.18 -6.22
CA THR A 87 18.02 -4.34 -7.66
C THR A 87 16.53 -4.47 -7.89
N VAL A 88 15.99 -3.61 -8.73
CA VAL A 88 14.62 -3.73 -9.25
C VAL A 88 14.65 -4.62 -10.48
N TRP A 89 13.79 -5.64 -10.49
CA TRP A 89 13.63 -6.60 -11.58
C TRP A 89 12.24 -6.46 -12.19
N VAL A 90 12.15 -6.65 -13.50
CA VAL A 90 10.89 -6.86 -14.23
C VAL A 90 10.94 -8.25 -14.84
N TYR A 91 9.94 -9.06 -14.52
CA TYR A 91 9.73 -10.40 -15.06
C TYR A 91 8.45 -10.44 -15.90
N ASP A 92 8.39 -11.39 -16.85
CA ASP A 92 7.11 -11.80 -17.45
C ASP A 92 6.33 -12.74 -16.52
N LEU A 93 5.10 -13.09 -16.90
CA LEU A 93 4.27 -13.99 -16.11
C LEU A 93 4.76 -15.46 -16.11
N GLN A 94 5.76 -15.79 -16.91
CA GLN A 94 6.40 -17.09 -16.97
C GLN A 94 7.69 -17.16 -16.12
N GLY A 95 8.07 -16.04 -15.48
CA GLY A 95 9.27 -15.96 -14.64
C GLY A 95 10.56 -15.67 -15.43
N ASN A 96 10.48 -15.24 -16.68
CA ASN A 96 11.65 -14.81 -17.43
C ASN A 96 11.97 -13.35 -17.09
N ALA A 97 13.24 -13.06 -16.77
CA ALA A 97 13.67 -11.70 -16.51
C ALA A 97 13.69 -10.88 -17.81
N LEU A 98 12.94 -9.78 -17.82
CA LEU A 98 12.84 -8.85 -18.95
C LEU A 98 13.86 -7.72 -18.82
N ALA A 99 14.04 -7.20 -17.60
CA ALA A 99 15.00 -6.13 -17.30
C ALA A 99 15.39 -6.11 -15.82
N SER A 100 16.48 -5.42 -15.53
CA SER A 100 16.86 -5.09 -14.16
C SER A 100 17.59 -3.75 -14.08
N MET A 101 17.58 -3.13 -12.89
CA MET A 101 18.29 -1.90 -12.60
C MET A 101 18.71 -1.88 -11.14
N SER A 102 19.98 -1.59 -10.87
CA SER A 102 20.48 -1.35 -9.52
C SER A 102 20.14 0.07 -9.08
N MET A 103 19.76 0.22 -7.82
CA MET A 103 19.50 1.49 -7.15
C MET A 103 20.13 1.49 -5.76
N ASP A 104 20.41 2.68 -5.25
CA ASP A 104 20.77 2.87 -3.86
C ASP A 104 19.54 3.23 -3.03
N ASP A 105 19.41 2.61 -1.86
CA ASP A 105 18.50 3.05 -0.82
C ASP A 105 19.19 4.21 -0.07
N GLU A 106 18.78 5.43 -0.33
CA GLU A 106 19.39 6.63 0.27
C GLU A 106 18.98 6.83 1.74
N ILE A 107 17.94 6.11 2.19
CA ILE A 107 17.44 6.15 3.58
C ILE A 107 18.14 5.09 4.44
N TYR A 108 18.67 4.05 3.85
CA TYR A 108 19.26 2.86 4.48
C TYR A 108 18.24 1.97 5.21
N ASP A 109 18.13 0.75 4.74
CA ASP A 109 17.24 -0.29 5.28
C ASP A 109 15.75 0.12 5.34
N ALA A 110 15.34 0.94 4.37
CA ALA A 110 13.97 1.41 4.27
C ALA A 110 13.00 0.28 3.93
N ASP A 111 11.78 0.37 4.41
CA ASP A 111 10.67 -0.40 3.86
C ASP A 111 10.38 0.07 2.43
N ILE A 112 10.18 -0.89 1.51
CA ILE A 112 10.02 -0.57 0.10
C ILE A 112 8.65 -0.97 -0.39
N GLU A 113 7.94 -0.03 -0.99
CA GLU A 113 6.65 -0.25 -1.62
C GLU A 113 6.71 0.04 -3.12
N LEU A 114 5.99 -0.77 -3.90
CA LEU A 114 5.80 -0.59 -5.34
C LEU A 114 4.33 -0.33 -5.64
N LYS A 115 4.03 0.72 -6.40
CA LYS A 115 2.66 1.05 -6.83
C LYS A 115 2.61 1.23 -8.35
N ALA A 116 1.67 0.53 -8.99
CA ALA A 116 1.51 0.60 -10.46
C ALA A 116 0.92 1.93 -10.92
N LEU A 117 1.44 2.41 -12.04
CA LEU A 117 0.85 3.47 -12.85
C LEU A 117 0.58 2.98 -14.28
N PRO A 118 -0.23 3.68 -15.07
CA PRO A 118 -0.38 3.37 -16.50
C PRO A 118 0.94 3.41 -17.27
N ASP A 119 0.95 2.89 -18.50
CA ASP A 119 2.05 2.98 -19.46
C ASP A 119 3.37 2.35 -18.98
N ASN A 120 3.33 1.16 -18.37
CA ASN A 120 4.49 0.44 -17.86
C ASN A 120 5.35 1.29 -16.91
N LYS A 121 4.70 2.03 -16.03
CA LYS A 121 5.36 2.83 -15.00
C LYS A 121 5.00 2.34 -13.61
N VAL A 122 5.94 2.48 -12.70
CA VAL A 122 5.81 2.09 -11.30
C VAL A 122 6.42 3.19 -10.43
N VAL A 123 5.77 3.55 -9.35
CA VAL A 123 6.40 4.31 -8.27
C VAL A 123 7.02 3.30 -7.33
N ILE A 124 8.30 3.47 -7.05
CA ILE A 124 8.99 2.82 -5.93
C ILE A 124 9.16 3.86 -4.83
N THR A 125 8.73 3.53 -3.63
CA THR A 125 8.86 4.41 -2.45
C THR A 125 9.67 3.69 -1.38
N PHE A 126 10.65 4.39 -0.83
CA PHE A 126 11.47 3.99 0.30
C PHE A 126 10.96 4.72 1.54
N TYR A 127 10.56 4.00 2.57
CA TYR A 127 10.04 4.56 3.83
C TYR A 127 11.04 4.33 4.95
N GLY A 128 11.55 5.40 5.54
CA GLY A 128 12.49 5.36 6.65
C GLY A 128 11.89 5.71 8.00
N GLY A 129 10.58 5.67 8.15
CA GLY A 129 9.92 6.09 9.37
C GLY A 129 10.18 7.57 9.65
N GLN A 130 10.93 7.88 10.71
CA GLN A 130 11.28 9.26 11.07
C GLN A 130 12.21 9.95 10.08
N ASP A 131 12.91 9.20 9.23
CA ASP A 131 13.81 9.72 8.20
C ASP A 131 13.09 10.09 6.91
N GLY A 132 11.76 10.01 6.90
CA GLY A 132 10.93 10.41 5.78
C GLY A 132 10.73 9.33 4.73
N CYS A 133 10.35 9.75 3.51
CA CYS A 133 10.26 8.86 2.38
C CYS A 133 10.88 9.46 1.10
N MET A 134 11.37 8.59 0.24
CA MET A 134 11.89 8.94 -1.08
C MET A 134 11.22 8.12 -2.16
N SER A 135 10.64 8.78 -3.14
CA SER A 135 9.88 8.12 -4.21
C SER A 135 10.46 8.41 -5.58
N TYR A 136 10.50 7.37 -6.40
CA TYR A 136 10.97 7.45 -7.79
C TYR A 136 9.94 6.87 -8.74
N LEU A 137 9.69 7.57 -9.82
CA LEU A 137 8.95 7.05 -10.97
C LEU A 137 9.91 6.23 -11.83
N LEU A 138 9.64 4.94 -11.94
CA LEU A 138 10.33 4.03 -12.85
C LEU A 138 9.53 3.86 -14.13
N SER A 139 10.19 3.66 -15.26
CA SER A 139 9.56 3.26 -16.51
C SER A 139 10.26 2.06 -17.13
N PHE A 140 9.47 1.12 -17.66
CA PHE A 140 9.94 -0.02 -18.42
C PHE A 140 9.49 0.12 -19.89
N GLU A 141 10.42 0.50 -20.76
CA GLU A 141 10.15 0.77 -22.17
C GLU A 141 11.27 0.19 -23.05
N ASN A 142 10.91 -0.49 -24.13
CA ASN A 142 11.88 -1.09 -25.06
C ASN A 142 12.90 -2.00 -24.35
N GLU A 143 12.41 -2.86 -23.46
CA GLU A 143 13.23 -3.79 -22.65
C GLU A 143 14.27 -3.09 -21.76
N LYS A 144 14.05 -1.82 -21.43
CA LYS A 144 14.92 -1.04 -20.55
C LYS A 144 14.15 -0.48 -19.37
N LEU A 145 14.70 -0.73 -18.19
CA LEU A 145 14.24 -0.15 -16.94
C LEU A 145 15.08 1.10 -16.62
N LYS A 146 14.43 2.20 -16.28
CA LYS A 146 15.10 3.47 -15.94
C LYS A 146 14.32 4.27 -14.90
N VAL A 147 15.01 5.10 -14.14
CA VAL A 147 14.40 6.18 -13.36
C VAL A 147 13.95 7.27 -14.33
N ALA A 148 12.64 7.47 -14.42
CA ALA A 148 12.06 8.53 -15.26
C ALA A 148 12.03 9.88 -14.52
N LYS A 149 11.80 9.86 -13.19
CA LYS A 149 11.73 11.05 -12.35
C LYS A 149 11.91 10.67 -10.87
N GLN A 150 12.60 11.53 -10.11
CA GLN A 150 12.52 11.55 -8.65
C GLN A 150 11.38 12.49 -8.24
N LEU A 151 10.56 12.07 -7.29
CA LEU A 151 9.53 12.92 -6.69
C LEU A 151 10.16 13.85 -5.63
N PRO A 152 9.47 14.91 -5.21
CA PRO A 152 9.91 15.67 -4.04
C PRO A 152 10.01 14.76 -2.80
N ASN A 153 10.88 15.11 -1.86
CA ASN A 153 11.02 14.38 -0.60
C ASN A 153 9.68 14.32 0.14
N ASP A 154 9.44 13.22 0.81
CA ASP A 154 8.24 12.95 1.62
C ASP A 154 6.93 12.91 0.82
N VAL A 155 7.02 12.86 -0.51
CA VAL A 155 5.85 12.74 -1.38
C VAL A 155 5.71 11.31 -1.87
N ASP A 156 4.59 10.68 -1.49
CA ASP A 156 4.22 9.33 -1.91
C ASP A 156 3.00 9.32 -2.83
N PHE A 157 2.97 8.34 -3.73
CA PHE A 157 1.85 8.11 -4.64
C PHE A 157 0.71 7.38 -3.94
N CYS A 158 -0.49 7.94 -3.97
CA CYS A 158 -1.69 7.30 -3.46
C CYS A 158 -2.42 6.47 -4.54
N CYS A 159 -2.95 7.14 -5.55
CA CYS A 159 -3.73 6.49 -6.62
C CYS A 159 -3.87 7.36 -7.87
N MET A 160 -4.30 6.73 -8.96
CA MET A 160 -4.84 7.44 -10.12
C MET A 160 -6.28 7.85 -9.87
N LEU A 161 -6.65 9.10 -10.13
CA LEU A 161 -8.05 9.54 -10.18
C LEU A 161 -8.69 9.23 -11.53
N ASN A 162 -7.90 9.38 -12.60
CA ASN A 162 -8.27 9.11 -13.98
C ASN A 162 -6.99 8.98 -14.82
N GLU A 163 -7.13 8.81 -16.12
CA GLU A 163 -5.98 8.65 -17.03
C GLU A 163 -4.99 9.82 -17.06
N LYS A 164 -5.39 11.00 -16.53
CA LYS A 164 -4.61 12.25 -16.61
C LYS A 164 -4.24 12.86 -15.28
N GLU A 165 -4.77 12.34 -14.18
CA GLU A 165 -4.59 12.90 -12.86
C GLU A 165 -4.30 11.83 -11.82
N ALA A 166 -3.32 12.09 -10.98
CA ALA A 166 -2.88 11.23 -9.89
C ALA A 166 -2.85 12.00 -8.57
N VAL A 167 -3.13 11.29 -7.47
CA VAL A 167 -3.05 11.80 -6.10
C VAL A 167 -1.74 11.38 -5.47
N PHE A 168 -1.11 12.31 -4.81
CA PHE A 168 0.07 12.14 -3.99
C PHE A 168 -0.15 12.78 -2.63
N THR A 169 0.50 12.28 -1.61
CA THR A 169 0.46 12.82 -0.25
C THR A 169 1.86 13.09 0.28
N ASN A 170 1.98 14.08 1.16
CA ASN A 170 3.13 14.26 2.02
C ASN A 170 2.66 14.05 3.45
N PHE A 171 3.13 12.97 4.07
CA PHE A 171 2.73 12.57 5.41
C PHE A 171 3.09 13.63 6.46
N TYR A 172 4.33 14.11 6.43
CA TYR A 172 4.86 14.99 7.47
C TYR A 172 4.32 16.41 7.39
N GLU A 173 4.08 16.88 6.17
CA GLU A 173 3.50 18.21 5.93
C GLU A 173 1.98 18.20 5.93
N ALA A 174 1.36 17.03 6.10
CA ALA A 174 -0.09 16.82 5.98
C ALA A 174 -0.67 17.43 4.70
N GLU A 175 -0.04 17.18 3.57
CA GLU A 175 -0.39 17.77 2.28
C GLU A 175 -0.89 16.70 1.30
N LEU A 176 -1.83 17.12 0.47
CA LEU A 176 -2.32 16.34 -0.66
C LEU A 176 -2.08 17.10 -1.95
N TYR A 177 -1.58 16.40 -2.95
CA TYR A 177 -1.35 16.94 -4.28
C TYR A 177 -2.18 16.19 -5.32
N VAL A 178 -2.83 16.94 -6.20
CA VAL A 178 -3.31 16.39 -7.48
C VAL A 178 -2.29 16.79 -8.53
N MET A 179 -1.69 15.82 -9.18
CA MET A 179 -0.68 16.04 -10.20
C MET A 179 -1.17 15.54 -11.57
N SER A 180 -0.78 16.25 -12.62
CA SER A 180 -1.04 15.79 -13.99
C SER A 180 -0.22 14.55 -14.30
N TYR A 181 -0.80 13.58 -15.01
CA TYR A 181 -0.10 12.40 -15.50
C TYR A 181 0.05 12.48 -17.03
N PRO A 182 1.19 12.11 -17.63
CA PRO A 182 2.42 11.58 -16.99
C PRO A 182 3.43 12.65 -16.55
N SER A 183 3.13 13.93 -16.71
CA SER A 183 4.12 15.02 -16.48
C SER A 183 4.45 15.29 -15.02
N LEU A 184 3.60 14.82 -14.10
CA LEU A 184 3.70 15.02 -12.65
C LEU A 184 3.91 16.50 -12.26
N LYS A 185 3.12 17.38 -12.89
CA LYS A 185 3.03 18.79 -12.49
C LYS A 185 1.86 18.95 -11.53
N THR A 186 2.07 19.64 -10.43
CA THR A 186 1.01 19.95 -9.46
C THR A 186 -0.09 20.76 -10.12
N LEU A 187 -1.31 20.26 -10.10
CA LEU A 187 -2.53 20.93 -10.57
C LEU A 187 -3.28 21.57 -9.42
N LYS A 188 -3.38 20.85 -8.29
CA LYS A 188 -4.04 21.29 -7.08
C LYS A 188 -3.21 20.85 -5.88
N LYS A 189 -3.29 21.63 -4.79
CA LYS A 189 -2.68 21.31 -3.50
C LYS A 189 -3.70 21.60 -2.41
N HIS A 190 -3.80 20.72 -1.44
CA HIS A 190 -4.58 20.92 -0.23
C HIS A 190 -3.68 20.72 0.98
N GLN A 191 -3.75 21.66 1.92
CA GLN A 191 -3.09 21.58 3.21
C GLN A 191 -4.13 21.19 4.24
N PHE A 192 -3.91 20.09 4.93
CA PHE A 192 -4.66 19.75 6.13
C PHE A 192 -4.11 20.53 7.34
N SER A 193 -4.69 20.35 8.51
CA SER A 193 -4.13 20.93 9.74
C SER A 193 -2.69 20.44 9.96
N GLU A 194 -1.82 21.31 10.46
CA GLU A 194 -0.40 21.01 10.71
C GLU A 194 -0.17 19.88 11.74
N ASP A 195 -1.21 19.53 12.52
CA ASP A 195 -1.15 18.47 13.54
C ASP A 195 -1.55 17.08 13.00
N LEU A 196 -1.72 16.92 11.68
CA LEU A 196 -2.15 15.68 11.07
C LEU A 196 -1.01 14.98 10.32
N GLY A 197 -0.76 13.72 10.62
CA GLY A 197 0.01 12.83 9.76
C GLY A 197 -0.93 12.04 8.87
N ILE A 198 -0.99 12.34 7.56
CA ILE A 198 -1.98 11.75 6.68
C ILE A 198 -1.46 10.57 5.88
N VAL A 199 -2.22 9.48 5.89
CA VAL A 199 -2.10 8.36 4.95
C VAL A 199 -3.35 8.30 4.08
N ALA A 200 -3.18 8.18 2.77
CA ALA A 200 -4.30 8.13 1.85
C ALA A 200 -4.39 6.77 1.14
N GLN A 201 -5.62 6.30 0.96
CA GLN A 201 -5.93 5.07 0.24
C GLN A 201 -7.00 5.33 -0.84
N PRO A 202 -7.00 4.58 -1.94
CA PRO A 202 -8.05 4.68 -2.94
C PRO A 202 -9.44 4.41 -2.34
N PHE A 203 -10.47 5.15 -2.79
CA PHE A 203 -11.85 4.86 -2.45
C PHE A 203 -12.64 4.63 -3.74
N LYS A 204 -13.58 5.48 -4.10
CA LYS A 204 -14.37 5.36 -5.33
C LYS A 204 -14.57 6.70 -6.02
N GLY A 205 -14.50 6.70 -7.35
CA GLY A 205 -14.62 7.91 -8.16
C GLY A 205 -13.50 8.90 -7.83
N ASN A 206 -13.85 10.15 -7.56
CA ASN A 206 -12.90 11.21 -7.20
C ASN A 206 -12.64 11.30 -5.68
N LYS A 207 -12.87 10.23 -4.94
CA LYS A 207 -12.73 10.20 -3.50
C LYS A 207 -11.62 9.28 -3.06
N ILE A 208 -11.01 9.62 -1.94
CA ILE A 208 -10.00 8.83 -1.25
C ILE A 208 -10.37 8.68 0.22
N LEU A 209 -9.84 7.63 0.85
CA LEU A 209 -9.83 7.51 2.29
C LEU A 209 -8.60 8.23 2.82
N ILE A 210 -8.74 9.00 3.88
CA ILE A 210 -7.64 9.62 4.61
C ILE A 210 -7.69 9.09 6.03
N THR A 211 -6.56 8.60 6.51
CA THR A 211 -6.33 8.30 7.92
C THR A 211 -5.42 9.36 8.50
N ASP A 212 -5.87 9.99 9.58
CA ASP A 212 -5.05 10.81 10.45
C ASP A 212 -4.38 9.92 11.48
N MET A 213 -3.09 9.71 11.30
CA MET A 213 -2.31 8.79 12.13
C MET A 213 -2.05 9.31 13.55
N TYR A 214 -2.20 10.62 13.80
CA TYR A 214 -1.98 11.18 15.13
C TYR A 214 -3.24 11.15 16.00
N CYS A 215 -4.41 11.32 15.38
CA CYS A 215 -5.70 11.30 16.08
C CYS A 215 -6.50 10.03 15.83
N ASN A 216 -5.97 9.10 15.02
CA ASN A 216 -6.63 7.83 14.63
C ASN A 216 -8.05 8.05 14.11
N ARG A 217 -8.21 9.07 13.24
CA ARG A 217 -9.48 9.40 12.59
C ARG A 217 -9.43 9.09 11.12
N HIS A 218 -10.57 8.69 10.59
CA HIS A 218 -10.69 8.30 9.20
C HIS A 218 -11.74 9.15 8.49
N TYR A 219 -11.41 9.57 7.27
CA TYR A 219 -12.26 10.48 6.51
C TYR A 219 -12.43 10.01 5.07
N ILE A 220 -13.59 10.31 4.48
CA ILE A 220 -13.78 10.34 3.04
C ILE A 220 -13.49 11.77 2.58
N PHE A 221 -12.56 11.90 1.65
CA PHE A 221 -12.14 13.18 1.09
C PHE A 221 -12.45 13.24 -0.40
N ASP A 222 -13.17 14.27 -0.83
CA ASP A 222 -13.45 14.53 -2.24
C ASP A 222 -12.33 15.37 -2.85
N VAL A 223 -11.54 14.75 -3.71
CA VAL A 223 -10.37 15.37 -4.37
C VAL A 223 -10.79 16.40 -5.43
N SER A 224 -12.00 16.31 -5.96
CA SER A 224 -12.48 17.25 -6.98
C SER A 224 -12.70 18.66 -6.44
N VAL A 225 -13.22 18.75 -5.23
CA VAL A 225 -13.51 20.01 -4.51
C VAL A 225 -12.56 20.29 -3.34
N LEU A 226 -11.66 19.35 -3.03
CA LEU A 226 -10.67 19.43 -1.96
C LEU A 226 -11.30 19.64 -0.57
N THR A 227 -12.27 18.80 -0.22
CA THR A 227 -12.96 18.89 1.06
C THR A 227 -13.15 17.52 1.71
N VAL A 228 -13.08 17.49 3.05
CA VAL A 228 -13.58 16.35 3.83
C VAL A 228 -15.08 16.27 3.64
N GLU A 229 -15.58 15.15 3.18
CA GLU A 229 -17.00 14.90 2.99
C GLU A 229 -17.63 14.32 4.26
N GLU A 230 -17.00 13.27 4.77
CA GLU A 230 -17.51 12.57 5.94
C GLU A 230 -16.36 12.02 6.81
N GLU A 231 -16.56 12.01 8.12
CA GLU A 231 -15.77 11.22 9.06
C GLU A 231 -16.40 9.82 9.18
N ILE A 232 -15.55 8.79 9.19
CA ILE A 232 -15.95 7.39 9.27
C ILE A 232 -15.88 6.92 10.71
N ILE A 233 -16.95 6.31 11.19
CA ILE A 233 -17.03 5.74 12.54
C ILE A 233 -17.58 4.32 12.45
N PHE A 234 -16.85 3.35 12.98
CA PHE A 234 -17.36 2.00 13.23
C PHE A 234 -18.15 2.00 14.53
N LYS A 235 -19.46 1.76 14.41
CA LYS A 235 -20.42 1.94 15.51
C LYS A 235 -20.16 1.02 16.69
N GLY A 236 -19.78 1.60 17.83
CA GLY A 236 -19.52 0.85 19.05
C GLY A 236 -18.15 0.21 19.13
N PHE A 237 -17.26 0.49 18.15
CA PHE A 237 -15.83 0.19 18.30
C PHE A 237 -15.19 1.29 19.16
N GLU A 238 -14.54 0.89 20.24
CA GLU A 238 -13.82 1.78 21.13
C GLU A 238 -12.46 1.14 21.48
N PRO A 239 -11.34 1.83 21.22
CA PRO A 239 -10.05 1.39 21.69
C PRO A 239 -10.02 1.37 23.21
N TYR A 240 -9.34 0.40 23.78
CA TYR A 240 -9.27 0.24 25.22
C TYR A 240 -7.86 -0.19 25.65
N GLN A 241 -7.39 0.38 26.74
CA GLN A 241 -6.10 0.00 27.35
C GLN A 241 -6.21 -0.04 28.86
N ASP A 242 -5.79 -1.15 29.46
CA ASP A 242 -5.53 -1.30 30.88
C ASP A 242 -4.19 -2.03 31.12
N GLU A 243 -3.92 -2.47 32.38
CA GLU A 243 -2.66 -3.14 32.69
C GLU A 243 -2.55 -4.56 32.12
N GLU A 244 -3.67 -5.21 31.79
CA GLU A 244 -3.73 -6.60 31.35
C GLU A 244 -4.15 -6.75 29.88
N PHE A 245 -4.75 -5.72 29.28
CA PHE A 245 -5.39 -5.82 27.99
C PHE A 245 -5.29 -4.52 27.17
N LEU A 246 -5.01 -4.65 25.88
CA LEU A 246 -4.96 -3.54 24.93
C LEU A 246 -5.79 -3.87 23.68
N ILE A 247 -6.72 -2.97 23.31
CA ILE A 247 -7.28 -2.88 21.96
C ILE A 247 -6.77 -1.60 21.32
N SER A 248 -6.01 -1.73 20.24
CA SER A 248 -5.50 -0.57 19.51
C SER A 248 -6.63 0.18 18.79
N ASP A 249 -6.34 1.41 18.39
CA ASP A 249 -7.13 2.09 17.37
C ASP A 249 -7.07 1.34 16.04
N ILE A 250 -7.91 1.75 15.08
CA ILE A 250 -7.85 1.23 13.72
C ILE A 250 -6.58 1.78 13.05
N ASP A 251 -5.61 0.90 12.79
CA ASP A 251 -4.31 1.28 12.20
C ASP A 251 -4.41 1.62 10.73
N GLU A 252 -5.22 0.84 9.99
CA GLU A 252 -5.34 0.94 8.54
C GLU A 252 -6.79 0.81 8.11
N LEU A 253 -7.19 1.60 7.13
CA LEU A 253 -8.52 1.57 6.56
C LEU A 253 -8.45 1.39 5.05
N TYR A 254 -9.11 0.37 4.53
CA TYR A 254 -9.18 0.02 3.12
C TYR A 254 -10.62 0.07 2.61
N TYR A 255 -10.76 0.28 1.30
CA TYR A 255 -12.00 0.03 0.58
C TYR A 255 -11.84 -1.12 -0.38
N HIS A 256 -12.62 -2.17 -0.20
CA HIS A 256 -12.57 -3.36 -1.04
C HIS A 256 -13.97 -3.95 -1.22
N ASN A 257 -14.34 -4.26 -2.45
CA ASN A 257 -15.63 -4.89 -2.82
C ASN A 257 -16.86 -4.23 -2.18
N GLY A 258 -16.92 -2.89 -2.18
CA GLY A 258 -18.07 -2.16 -1.63
C GLY A 258 -18.07 -1.99 -0.11
N GLN A 259 -17.06 -2.47 0.59
CA GLN A 259 -16.96 -2.44 2.05
C GLN A 259 -15.74 -1.63 2.52
N LEU A 260 -15.88 -0.99 3.68
CA LEU A 260 -14.73 -0.48 4.44
C LEU A 260 -14.18 -1.61 5.31
N ILE A 261 -12.87 -1.76 5.30
CA ILE A 261 -12.14 -2.78 6.06
C ILE A 261 -11.12 -2.08 6.91
N GLY A 262 -11.31 -2.10 8.22
CA GLY A 262 -10.37 -1.58 9.20
C GLY A 262 -9.63 -2.70 9.90
N SER A 263 -8.33 -2.52 10.18
CA SER A 263 -7.54 -3.46 11.00
C SER A 263 -7.20 -2.86 12.35
N TYR A 264 -7.23 -3.67 13.39
CA TYR A 264 -6.78 -3.29 14.72
C TYR A 264 -6.09 -4.46 15.42
N MET A 265 -5.32 -4.16 16.47
CA MET A 265 -4.59 -5.15 17.24
C MET A 265 -5.21 -5.28 18.64
N GLU A 266 -5.33 -6.53 19.10
CA GLU A 266 -5.68 -6.90 20.47
C GLU A 266 -4.47 -7.57 21.11
N ILE A 267 -4.05 -7.12 22.30
CA ILE A 267 -3.02 -7.78 23.10
C ILE A 267 -3.70 -8.37 24.34
N ASP A 268 -3.56 -9.69 24.51
CA ASP A 268 -4.13 -10.41 25.64
C ASP A 268 -3.24 -10.30 26.91
N SER A 269 -3.73 -10.85 28.03
CA SER A 269 -3.02 -10.87 29.32
C SER A 269 -1.70 -11.63 29.29
N GLU A 270 -1.48 -12.49 28.30
CA GLU A 270 -0.22 -13.22 28.08
C GLU A 270 0.73 -12.46 27.14
N ARG A 271 0.37 -11.24 26.72
CA ARG A 271 1.07 -10.39 25.75
C ARG A 271 1.15 -10.96 24.33
N ASN A 272 0.20 -11.82 23.94
CA ASN A 272 0.06 -12.23 22.58
C ASN A 272 -0.70 -11.16 21.79
N ALA A 273 -0.15 -10.73 20.67
CA ALA A 273 -0.81 -9.82 19.75
C ALA A 273 -1.68 -10.60 18.74
N LEU A 274 -2.97 -10.31 18.76
CA LEU A 274 -3.95 -10.83 17.80
C LEU A 274 -4.43 -9.71 16.92
N PHE A 275 -4.42 -9.94 15.61
CA PHE A 275 -4.95 -8.98 14.64
C PHE A 275 -6.40 -9.31 14.29
N HIS A 276 -7.21 -8.28 14.27
CA HIS A 276 -8.63 -8.36 13.95
C HIS A 276 -8.99 -7.38 12.84
N TRP A 277 -10.10 -7.66 12.18
CA TRP A 277 -10.62 -6.89 11.08
C TRP A 277 -12.06 -6.48 11.34
N LEU A 278 -12.37 -5.22 11.10
CA LEU A 278 -13.72 -4.68 11.12
C LEU A 278 -14.19 -4.54 9.68
N ILE A 279 -15.24 -5.25 9.31
CA ILE A 279 -15.78 -5.27 7.94
C ILE A 279 -17.14 -4.57 7.98
N SER A 280 -17.26 -3.40 7.35
CA SER A 280 -18.52 -2.69 7.27
C SER A 280 -19.56 -3.46 6.44
N LYS A 281 -20.84 -3.09 6.58
CA LYS A 281 -21.80 -3.38 5.53
C LYS A 281 -21.40 -2.67 4.24
N GLU A 282 -21.94 -3.14 3.12
CA GLU A 282 -21.73 -2.50 1.82
C GLU A 282 -22.19 -1.03 1.88
N ILE A 283 -21.36 -0.11 1.37
CA ILE A 283 -21.55 1.35 1.39
C ILE A 283 -21.52 1.94 -0.02
#